data_fdfdf2fab9ee3d3ab5deaab09d83ece9
#
_entry.id   fdfdf2fab9ee3d3ab5deaab09d83ece9
#
_cell.length_a   1.000
_cell.length_b   1.000
_cell.length_c   1.000
_cell.angle_alpha   90.00
_cell.angle_beta   90.00
_cell.angle_gamma   90.00
#
_symmetry.space_group_name_H-M   'P 1'
#
loop_
_entity.id
_entity.type
_entity.pdbx_description
1 polymer ?
#
loop_
_entity_poly.entity_id
_entity_poly.type
_entity_poly.pdbx_seq_one_letter_code
_entity_poly.pdbx_strand_id
1 'polypeptide(L)'
;KHLKLNRLLHLSIHLRLAFVRSSLVRPRGNTSKPLPLGVVLISKQEQPQIMAKRIGIADATTTKVTGRPPILVLIAGATGVGKSTTAVKIANEHSFARLLSTDAIREIMRVQSPEGNNALHRSSFSKGDSGDAVLDWQDTCKAVEAGVLATIERARREGIDLILEGVHIEPSSRLLRLWRDSGGIAIGIVMHVDDENLHTNFLKERESHSFRNADRYISALPRIRSIQDTLKEKARIADWHTLDPTMVKGSLERVNHWLDLAWNEWRKSH
;
A
#
# COMPACT_ATOMS: atom_id res chain seq x y z
N LYS A 1 12.82 -51.52 17.71
CA LYS A 1 11.97 -50.33 17.96
C LYS A 1 12.59 -49.09 17.26
N HIS A 2 13.04 -49.25 16.03
CA HIS A 2 13.51 -48.20 15.16
C HIS A 2 13.02 -48.54 13.76
N LEU A 3 11.79 -48.13 13.41
CA LEU A 3 11.28 -48.26 12.03
C LEU A 3 9.87 -47.65 11.95
N LYS A 4 9.78 -46.33 12.13
CA LYS A 4 8.54 -45.56 11.81
C LYS A 4 8.75 -44.06 11.74
N LEU A 5 9.89 -43.57 11.21
CA LEU A 5 10.13 -42.12 11.09
C LEU A 5 10.68 -41.72 9.72
N ASN A 6 10.42 -42.45 8.64
CA ASN A 6 10.93 -42.13 7.31
C ASN A 6 9.87 -42.23 6.19
N ARG A 7 8.64 -41.73 6.42
CA ARG A 7 7.60 -41.72 5.38
C ARG A 7 6.80 -40.41 5.27
N LEU A 8 7.37 -39.27 5.68
CA LEU A 8 6.68 -37.98 5.58
C LEU A 8 7.50 -36.86 4.90
N LEU A 9 8.50 -37.20 4.10
CA LEU A 9 9.38 -36.23 3.44
C LEU A 9 9.39 -36.39 1.91
N HIS A 10 8.28 -36.77 1.28
CA HIS A 10 8.11 -36.69 -0.17
C HIS A 10 6.67 -36.41 -0.53
N LEU A 11 6.20 -35.19 -0.24
CA LEU A 11 5.06 -34.56 -0.93
C LEU A 11 5.57 -33.31 -1.61
N SER A 12 6.17 -33.55 -2.79
CA SER A 12 6.46 -32.52 -3.79
C SER A 12 5.15 -31.86 -4.20
N ILE A 13 5.04 -30.57 -3.90
CA ILE A 13 3.91 -29.73 -4.30
C ILE A 13 4.00 -29.48 -5.80
N HIS A 14 3.40 -30.33 -6.60
CA HIS A 14 3.03 -29.98 -7.98
C HIS A 14 1.66 -29.27 -7.95
N LEU A 15 1.68 -27.96 -7.83
CA LEU A 15 0.52 -27.14 -8.15
C LEU A 15 0.32 -27.15 -9.66
N ARG A 16 -0.45 -28.11 -10.17
CA ARG A 16 -1.00 -28.07 -11.53
C ARG A 16 -2.15 -27.07 -11.52
N LEU A 17 -1.96 -25.93 -12.19
CA LEU A 17 -3.05 -25.06 -12.62
C LEU A 17 -3.98 -25.87 -13.53
N ALA A 18 -5.13 -26.31 -12.99
CA ALA A 18 -6.21 -26.86 -13.77
C ALA A 18 -6.93 -25.72 -14.49
N PHE A 19 -6.69 -25.59 -15.78
CA PHE A 19 -7.53 -24.80 -16.69
C PHE A 19 -8.88 -25.50 -16.80
N VAL A 20 -9.90 -24.98 -16.12
CA VAL A 20 -11.29 -25.38 -16.37
C VAL A 20 -11.73 -24.69 -17.66
N ARG A 21 -11.76 -25.45 -18.74
CA ARG A 21 -12.51 -25.10 -19.95
C ARG A 21 -14.01 -25.22 -19.60
N SER A 22 -14.68 -24.11 -19.31
CA SER A 22 -16.13 -24.07 -19.34
C SER A 22 -16.59 -23.88 -20.80
N SER A 23 -17.26 -24.91 -21.33
CA SER A 23 -17.98 -24.87 -22.57
C SER A 23 -19.07 -23.80 -22.52
N LEU A 24 -18.97 -22.82 -23.42
CA LEU A 24 -19.98 -21.79 -23.68
C LEU A 24 -21.22 -22.41 -24.30
N VAL A 25 -22.27 -22.59 -23.53
CA VAL A 25 -23.65 -22.69 -24.04
C VAL A 25 -24.17 -21.24 -24.14
N ARG A 26 -24.48 -20.79 -25.35
CA ARG A 26 -25.07 -19.47 -25.59
C ARG A 26 -26.57 -19.52 -25.27
N PRO A 27 -27.10 -18.66 -24.40
CA PRO A 27 -28.51 -18.29 -24.45
C PRO A 27 -28.69 -17.05 -25.34
N ARG A 28 -29.67 -17.11 -26.23
CA ARG A 28 -30.17 -15.96 -26.95
C ARG A 28 -30.88 -15.02 -25.95
N GLY A 29 -30.50 -13.77 -25.91
CA GLY A 29 -31.17 -12.75 -25.10
C GLY A 29 -30.38 -11.44 -25.04
N ASN A 30 -30.96 -10.44 -25.70
CA ASN A 30 -30.47 -9.09 -25.88
C ASN A 30 -30.54 -8.31 -24.55
N THR A 31 -29.42 -7.99 -23.88
CA THR A 31 -29.32 -6.85 -22.94
C THR A 31 -27.84 -6.44 -22.81
N SER A 32 -27.56 -5.21 -23.18
CA SER A 32 -26.29 -4.53 -23.08
C SER A 32 -25.90 -4.35 -21.61
N LYS A 33 -24.88 -5.09 -21.14
CA LYS A 33 -24.13 -4.79 -19.91
C LYS A 33 -22.68 -4.52 -20.27
N PRO A 34 -22.01 -3.53 -19.65
CA PRO A 34 -20.61 -3.24 -19.92
C PRO A 34 -19.73 -4.40 -19.47
N LEU A 35 -18.71 -4.68 -20.29
CA LEU A 35 -17.69 -5.68 -20.04
C LEU A 35 -16.82 -5.31 -18.83
N PRO A 36 -16.35 -6.28 -18.03
CA PRO A 36 -15.43 -6.00 -16.94
C PRO A 36 -14.08 -5.53 -17.49
N LEU A 37 -13.49 -4.57 -16.81
CA LEU A 37 -12.17 -4.00 -17.07
C LEU A 37 -11.13 -5.09 -17.34
N GLY A 38 -10.70 -5.18 -18.58
CA GLY A 38 -9.59 -6.04 -18.97
C GLY A 38 -8.30 -5.55 -18.32
N VAL A 39 -7.56 -6.46 -17.71
CA VAL A 39 -6.19 -6.22 -17.27
C VAL A 39 -5.35 -5.97 -18.52
N VAL A 40 -4.99 -4.72 -18.79
CA VAL A 40 -4.05 -4.36 -19.85
C VAL A 40 -2.65 -4.70 -19.35
N LEU A 41 -2.09 -5.80 -19.83
CA LEU A 41 -0.68 -6.11 -19.67
C LEU A 41 0.13 -5.16 -20.56
N ILE A 42 0.66 -4.09 -19.97
CA ILE A 42 1.60 -3.19 -20.66
C ILE A 42 2.93 -3.91 -20.80
N SER A 43 3.47 -4.00 -22.02
CA SER A 43 4.74 -4.66 -22.30
C SER A 43 5.90 -3.96 -21.56
N LYS A 44 6.82 -4.77 -21.03
CA LYS A 44 7.94 -4.34 -20.17
C LYS A 44 8.90 -3.32 -20.82
N GLN A 45 8.81 -3.05 -22.10
CA GLN A 45 9.82 -2.24 -22.84
C GLN A 45 9.59 -0.72 -22.83
N GLU A 46 8.38 -0.23 -22.53
CA GLU A 46 8.08 1.21 -22.54
C GLU A 46 8.19 1.89 -21.17
N GLN A 47 8.27 1.10 -20.10
CA GLN A 47 8.21 1.59 -18.72
C GLN A 47 9.37 2.53 -18.29
N PRO A 48 10.65 2.28 -18.65
CA PRO A 48 11.75 3.16 -18.22
C PRO A 48 11.70 4.58 -18.81
N GLN A 49 11.19 4.72 -20.04
CA GLN A 49 11.17 6.01 -20.73
C GLN A 49 10.09 6.98 -20.17
N ILE A 50 8.96 6.45 -19.73
CA ILE A 50 7.87 7.27 -19.19
C ILE A 50 8.28 7.88 -17.84
N MET A 51 8.89 7.07 -16.97
CA MET A 51 9.42 7.53 -15.69
C MET A 51 10.55 8.56 -15.85
N ALA A 52 11.50 8.28 -16.75
CA ALA A 52 12.61 9.18 -17.05
C ALA A 52 12.12 10.57 -17.49
N LYS A 53 11.04 10.62 -18.29
CA LYS A 53 10.50 11.87 -18.81
C LYS A 53 9.77 12.71 -17.76
N ARG A 54 9.15 12.08 -16.75
CA ARG A 54 8.35 12.78 -15.71
C ARG A 54 9.17 13.22 -14.51
N ILE A 55 10.22 12.51 -14.16
CA ILE A 55 11.13 12.85 -13.05
C ILE A 55 12.31 13.72 -13.55
N GLY A 56 12.20 14.39 -14.68
CA GLY A 56 13.27 15.25 -15.22
C GLY A 56 14.51 14.48 -15.70
N ILE A 57 14.42 13.17 -15.91
CA ILE A 57 15.54 12.30 -16.37
C ILE A 57 15.75 12.38 -17.90
N ALA A 58 15.24 13.40 -18.57
CA ALA A 58 15.31 13.51 -20.03
C ALA A 58 16.74 13.59 -20.60
N ASP A 59 17.77 13.82 -19.77
CA ASP A 59 19.17 13.92 -20.19
C ASP A 59 20.10 12.81 -19.67
N ALA A 60 19.58 11.61 -19.44
CA ALA A 60 20.38 10.46 -18.97
C ALA A 60 21.38 9.89 -20.01
N THR A 61 21.67 10.61 -21.08
CA THR A 61 22.64 10.17 -22.11
C THR A 61 24.10 10.36 -21.72
N THR A 62 24.41 10.95 -20.55
CA THR A 62 25.81 11.33 -20.26
C THR A 62 26.41 10.74 -18.98
N THR A 63 25.71 9.88 -18.22
CA THR A 63 26.32 9.27 -17.03
C THR A 63 26.09 7.76 -17.02
N LYS A 64 27.18 7.01 -16.88
CA LYS A 64 27.27 5.56 -16.70
C LYS A 64 26.57 5.05 -15.40
N VAL A 65 25.39 5.55 -15.07
CA VAL A 65 24.56 4.94 -14.03
C VAL A 65 23.70 3.92 -14.71
N THR A 66 24.11 2.68 -14.69
CA THR A 66 23.50 1.53 -15.35
C THR A 66 22.12 1.15 -14.77
N GLY A 67 21.45 2.03 -14.04
CA GLY A 67 20.09 1.84 -13.55
C GLY A 67 19.63 3.01 -12.68
N ARG A 68 18.36 3.40 -12.82
CA ARG A 68 17.79 4.34 -11.86
C ARG A 68 17.66 3.66 -10.48
N PRO A 69 17.81 4.41 -9.38
CA PRO A 69 17.65 3.87 -8.03
C PRO A 69 16.20 3.38 -7.81
N PRO A 70 16.01 2.31 -7.01
CA PRO A 70 14.67 1.85 -6.66
C PRO A 70 13.96 2.90 -5.79
N ILE A 71 12.65 3.04 -6.00
CA ILE A 71 11.81 4.02 -5.30
C ILE A 71 10.87 3.33 -4.33
N LEU A 72 10.85 3.82 -3.08
CA LEU A 72 9.87 3.45 -2.06
C LEU A 72 8.90 4.61 -1.82
N VAL A 73 7.60 4.34 -1.94
CA VAL A 73 6.56 5.26 -1.50
C VAL A 73 5.74 4.60 -0.40
N LEU A 74 5.78 5.15 0.80
CA LEU A 74 4.94 4.72 1.92
C LEU A 74 3.76 5.67 2.06
N ILE A 75 2.52 5.13 2.02
CA ILE A 75 1.29 5.91 2.15
C ILE A 75 0.54 5.46 3.39
N ALA A 76 0.66 6.22 4.46
CA ALA A 76 -0.09 6.01 5.70
C ALA A 76 -1.37 6.87 5.71
N GLY A 77 -2.29 6.55 6.59
CA GLY A 77 -3.51 7.34 6.80
C GLY A 77 -4.63 6.50 7.42
N ALA A 78 -5.58 7.15 8.05
CA ALA A 78 -6.73 6.49 8.65
C ALA A 78 -7.65 5.83 7.59
N THR A 79 -8.65 5.11 8.06
CA THR A 79 -9.66 4.50 7.17
C THR A 79 -10.47 5.58 6.45
N GLY A 80 -10.69 5.42 5.14
CA GLY A 80 -11.58 6.29 4.36
C GLY A 80 -10.94 7.56 3.77
N VAL A 81 -9.62 7.76 3.88
CA VAL A 81 -8.93 8.97 3.37
C VAL A 81 -8.41 8.87 1.93
N GLY A 82 -8.78 7.83 1.18
CA GLY A 82 -8.42 7.71 -0.25
C GLY A 82 -7.02 7.13 -0.55
N LYS A 83 -6.33 6.51 0.41
CA LYS A 83 -4.96 5.93 0.23
C LYS A 83 -4.84 5.04 -0.99
N SER A 84 -5.67 3.99 -1.07
CA SER A 84 -5.59 3.00 -2.16
C SER A 84 -5.85 3.63 -3.53
N THR A 85 -6.80 4.57 -3.62
CA THR A 85 -7.07 5.31 -4.86
C THR A 85 -5.86 6.13 -5.30
N THR A 86 -5.21 6.83 -4.36
CA THR A 86 -4.01 7.62 -4.63
C THR A 86 -2.83 6.72 -4.98
N ALA A 87 -2.65 5.62 -4.24
CA ALA A 87 -1.60 4.64 -4.52
C ALA A 87 -1.67 4.06 -5.94
N VAL A 88 -2.88 3.71 -6.40
CA VAL A 88 -3.11 3.23 -7.78
C VAL A 88 -2.78 4.31 -8.81
N LYS A 89 -3.15 5.57 -8.57
CA LYS A 89 -2.82 6.69 -9.47
C LYS A 89 -1.30 6.87 -9.58
N ILE A 90 -0.58 6.86 -8.46
CA ILE A 90 0.88 6.96 -8.42
C ILE A 90 1.51 5.76 -9.15
N ALA A 91 1.03 4.55 -8.87
CA ALA A 91 1.55 3.33 -9.49
C ALA A 91 1.43 3.38 -11.03
N ASN A 92 0.28 3.80 -11.54
CA ASN A 92 0.06 3.93 -12.98
C ASN A 92 0.90 5.05 -13.59
N GLU A 93 0.98 6.21 -12.92
CA GLU A 93 1.72 7.38 -13.39
C GLU A 93 3.22 7.10 -13.54
N HIS A 94 3.80 6.43 -12.55
CA HIS A 94 5.23 6.16 -12.47
C HIS A 94 5.61 4.71 -12.79
N SER A 95 4.67 3.90 -13.25
CA SER A 95 4.90 2.49 -13.64
C SER A 95 5.54 1.66 -12.52
N PHE A 96 5.07 1.82 -11.28
CA PHE A 96 5.54 0.99 -10.17
C PHE A 96 5.20 -0.48 -10.39
N ALA A 97 6.22 -1.33 -10.27
CA ALA A 97 6.06 -2.77 -10.45
C ALA A 97 5.31 -3.45 -9.31
N ARG A 98 5.29 -2.84 -8.12
CA ARG A 98 4.65 -3.41 -6.92
C ARG A 98 3.85 -2.36 -6.16
N LEU A 99 2.59 -2.68 -5.93
CA LEU A 99 1.67 -1.97 -5.04
C LEU A 99 1.07 -2.99 -4.09
N LEU A 100 1.25 -2.79 -2.79
CA LEU A 100 0.74 -3.67 -1.74
C LEU A 100 0.01 -2.86 -0.67
N SER A 101 -1.01 -3.46 -0.05
CA SER A 101 -1.68 -2.88 1.11
C SER A 101 -1.28 -3.61 2.40
N THR A 102 -1.23 -2.88 3.51
CA THR A 102 -1.00 -3.49 4.82
C THR A 102 -2.17 -4.36 5.27
N ASP A 103 -3.36 -4.13 4.74
CA ASP A 103 -4.51 -5.00 5.00
C ASP A 103 -4.30 -6.39 4.37
N ALA A 104 -3.73 -6.47 3.15
CA ALA A 104 -3.37 -7.76 2.55
C ALA A 104 -2.30 -8.50 3.36
N ILE A 105 -1.28 -7.79 3.84
CA ILE A 105 -0.24 -8.35 4.71
C ILE A 105 -0.89 -8.90 5.99
N ARG A 106 -1.77 -8.12 6.62
CA ARG A 106 -2.49 -8.55 7.83
C ARG A 106 -3.30 -9.81 7.60
N GLU A 107 -4.04 -9.91 6.49
CA GLU A 107 -4.82 -11.11 6.16
C GLU A 107 -3.95 -12.36 6.02
N ILE A 108 -2.79 -12.25 5.37
CA ILE A 108 -1.82 -13.35 5.26
C ILE A 108 -1.31 -13.75 6.65
N MET A 109 -0.95 -12.78 7.50
CA MET A 109 -0.46 -13.03 8.85
C MET A 109 -1.55 -13.66 9.75
N ARG A 110 -2.82 -13.29 9.58
CA ARG A 110 -3.95 -13.89 10.29
C ARG A 110 -4.08 -15.38 10.03
N VAL A 111 -3.90 -15.81 8.79
CA VAL A 111 -3.96 -17.23 8.42
C VAL A 111 -2.82 -18.02 9.08
N GLN A 112 -1.66 -17.39 9.26
CA GLN A 112 -0.50 -18.01 9.89
C GLN A 112 -0.57 -18.01 11.44
N SER A 113 -1.41 -17.16 12.03
CA SER A 113 -1.61 -17.04 13.48
C SER A 113 -3.09 -17.14 13.83
N PRO A 114 -3.70 -18.31 13.70
CA PRO A 114 -5.14 -18.48 13.91
C PRO A 114 -5.56 -18.27 15.37
N GLU A 115 -4.66 -18.47 16.34
CA GLU A 115 -4.94 -18.33 17.77
C GLU A 115 -3.92 -17.38 18.43
N GLY A 116 -4.41 -16.39 19.19
CA GLY A 116 -3.61 -15.69 20.21
C GLY A 116 -3.19 -14.25 19.91
N ASN A 117 -3.28 -13.72 18.71
CA ASN A 117 -3.02 -12.29 18.51
C ASN A 117 -4.30 -11.53 18.14
N ASN A 118 -5.03 -11.07 19.18
CA ASN A 118 -6.28 -10.33 19.05
C ASN A 118 -6.14 -9.08 18.13
N ALA A 119 -4.96 -8.43 18.12
CA ALA A 119 -4.71 -7.26 17.32
C ALA A 119 -4.70 -7.55 15.80
N LEU A 120 -4.31 -8.75 15.36
CA LEU A 120 -4.42 -9.16 13.95
C LEU A 120 -5.86 -9.35 13.49
N HIS A 121 -6.75 -9.71 14.42
CA HIS A 121 -8.13 -10.10 14.11
C HIS A 121 -9.14 -8.97 14.22
N ARG A 122 -8.77 -7.81 14.76
CA ARG A 122 -9.64 -6.64 14.84
C ARG A 122 -9.30 -5.58 13.77
N SER A 123 -10.27 -4.74 13.44
CA SER A 123 -10.01 -3.57 12.59
C SER A 123 -9.17 -2.54 13.36
N SER A 124 -8.37 -1.76 12.66
CA SER A 124 -7.51 -0.72 13.23
C SER A 124 -8.24 0.31 14.09
N PHE A 125 -9.52 0.56 13.81
CA PHE A 125 -10.37 1.48 14.57
C PHE A 125 -11.27 0.79 15.60
N SER A 126 -11.23 -0.55 15.69
CA SER A 126 -12.03 -1.29 16.68
C SER A 126 -11.46 -1.12 18.07
N LYS A 127 -12.35 -1.18 19.07
CA LYS A 127 -11.94 -1.19 20.47
C LYS A 127 -11.12 -2.44 20.78
N GLY A 128 -9.98 -2.25 21.39
CA GLY A 128 -9.08 -3.29 21.87
C GLY A 128 -9.03 -3.30 23.40
N ASP A 129 -7.95 -3.84 23.94
CA ASP A 129 -7.81 -4.06 25.39
C ASP A 129 -7.63 -2.76 26.18
N SER A 130 -6.98 -1.73 25.58
CA SER A 130 -6.78 -0.44 26.23
C SER A 130 -8.07 0.41 26.26
N GLY A 131 -8.95 0.22 25.26
CA GLY A 131 -10.10 1.06 25.01
C GLY A 131 -9.78 2.45 24.42
N ASP A 132 -8.51 2.89 24.46
CA ASP A 132 -8.03 4.09 23.80
C ASP A 132 -7.87 3.86 22.27
N ALA A 133 -8.27 4.84 21.47
CA ALA A 133 -8.27 4.68 20.03
C ALA A 133 -6.86 4.56 19.44
N VAL A 134 -5.92 5.32 19.98
CA VAL A 134 -4.55 5.41 19.48
C VAL A 134 -3.75 4.20 19.93
N LEU A 135 -3.82 3.82 21.20
CA LEU A 135 -3.13 2.66 21.73
C LEU A 135 -3.61 1.36 21.07
N ASP A 136 -4.94 1.21 20.94
CA ASP A 136 -5.53 0.06 20.26
C ASP A 136 -5.11 -0.04 18.78
N TRP A 137 -5.00 1.10 18.09
CA TRP A 137 -4.48 1.17 16.73
C TRP A 137 -2.99 0.79 16.68
N GLN A 138 -2.18 1.32 17.59
CA GLN A 138 -0.74 1.01 17.65
C GLN A 138 -0.49 -0.47 17.88
N ASP A 139 -1.33 -1.15 18.67
CA ASP A 139 -1.24 -2.61 18.80
C ASP A 139 -1.48 -3.33 17.47
N THR A 140 -2.41 -2.84 16.64
CA THR A 140 -2.59 -3.42 15.29
C THR A 140 -1.39 -3.14 14.39
N CYS A 141 -0.74 -1.97 14.53
CA CYS A 141 0.49 -1.66 13.79
C CYS A 141 1.62 -2.61 14.20
N LYS A 142 1.85 -2.81 15.51
CA LYS A 142 2.85 -3.76 16.01
C LYS A 142 2.59 -5.19 15.53
N ALA A 143 1.33 -5.61 15.52
CA ALA A 143 0.98 -6.95 15.08
C ALA A 143 1.31 -7.20 13.60
N VAL A 144 1.27 -6.18 12.75
CA VAL A 144 1.54 -6.26 11.30
C VAL A 144 2.99 -5.88 10.95
N GLU A 145 3.73 -5.25 11.87
CA GLU A 145 5.04 -4.65 11.62
C GLU A 145 6.04 -5.62 10.95
N ALA A 146 6.13 -6.85 11.44
CA ALA A 146 7.06 -7.83 10.89
C ALA A 146 6.81 -8.11 9.40
N GLY A 147 5.55 -8.21 8.98
CA GLY A 147 5.16 -8.39 7.58
C GLY A 147 5.45 -7.15 6.73
N VAL A 148 5.21 -5.97 7.26
CA VAL A 148 5.54 -4.68 6.61
C VAL A 148 7.04 -4.58 6.37
N LEU A 149 7.85 -4.79 7.40
CA LEU A 149 9.31 -4.72 7.30
C LEU A 149 9.87 -5.78 6.34
N ALA A 150 9.36 -7.02 6.39
CA ALA A 150 9.79 -8.08 5.48
C ALA A 150 9.47 -7.74 4.01
N THR A 151 8.33 -7.09 3.75
CA THR A 151 7.94 -6.65 2.41
C THR A 151 8.85 -5.56 1.88
N ILE A 152 9.16 -4.55 2.69
CA ILE A 152 10.09 -3.46 2.35
C ILE A 152 11.49 -4.03 2.10
N GLU A 153 11.98 -4.87 3.01
CA GLU A 153 13.31 -5.48 2.91
C GLU A 153 13.46 -6.36 1.67
N ARG A 154 12.44 -7.11 1.32
CA ARG A 154 12.44 -7.90 0.09
C ARG A 154 12.57 -7.01 -1.15
N ALA A 155 11.74 -5.96 -1.25
CA ALA A 155 11.79 -5.05 -2.38
C ALA A 155 13.15 -4.33 -2.48
N ARG A 156 13.72 -3.93 -1.32
CA ARG A 156 15.05 -3.33 -1.22
C ARG A 156 16.15 -4.25 -1.75
N ARG A 157 16.18 -5.51 -1.32
CA ARG A 157 17.19 -6.50 -1.77
C ARG A 157 17.08 -6.81 -3.25
N GLU A 158 15.88 -6.78 -3.79
CA GLU A 158 15.62 -7.04 -5.21
C GLU A 158 15.80 -5.78 -6.08
N GLY A 159 16.06 -4.61 -5.49
CA GLY A 159 16.17 -3.33 -6.21
C GLY A 159 14.90 -2.95 -6.97
N ILE A 160 13.72 -3.26 -6.44
CA ILE A 160 12.43 -3.09 -7.10
C ILE A 160 11.63 -1.98 -6.42
N ASP A 161 11.01 -1.13 -7.24
CA ASP A 161 10.09 -0.09 -6.76
C ASP A 161 8.93 -0.69 -5.98
N LEU A 162 8.57 -0.02 -4.90
CA LEU A 162 7.47 -0.43 -4.04
C LEU A 162 6.62 0.76 -3.61
N ILE A 163 5.31 0.64 -3.81
CA ILE A 163 4.31 1.41 -3.06
C ILE A 163 3.72 0.49 -2.01
N LEU A 164 3.78 0.91 -0.75
CA LEU A 164 3.10 0.23 0.34
C LEU A 164 2.14 1.20 1.00
N GLU A 165 0.85 0.86 1.04
CA GLU A 165 -0.19 1.72 1.60
C GLU A 165 -0.93 1.03 2.74
N GLY A 166 -1.39 1.82 3.71
CA GLY A 166 -2.30 1.30 4.74
C GLY A 166 -2.32 2.07 6.04
N VAL A 167 -3.26 1.67 6.89
CA VAL A 167 -3.45 2.24 8.22
C VAL A 167 -2.43 1.70 9.25
N HIS A 168 -1.77 0.57 8.93
CA HIS A 168 -0.80 -0.08 9.82
C HIS A 168 0.64 0.40 9.60
N ILE A 169 0.82 1.49 8.85
CA ILE A 169 2.12 2.16 8.69
C ILE A 169 2.17 3.32 9.68
N GLU A 170 3.00 3.19 10.69
CA GLU A 170 3.28 4.27 11.62
C GLU A 170 4.43 5.12 11.07
N PRO A 171 4.24 6.44 10.83
CA PRO A 171 5.28 7.31 10.28
C PRO A 171 6.53 7.30 11.14
N SER A 172 7.67 7.04 10.51
CA SER A 172 8.98 6.95 11.16
C SER A 172 10.08 7.30 10.18
N SER A 173 11.03 8.14 10.59
CA SER A 173 12.22 8.45 9.80
C SER A 173 13.08 7.21 9.53
N ARG A 174 13.04 6.21 10.42
CA ARG A 174 13.77 4.95 10.29
C ARG A 174 13.36 4.16 9.05
N LEU A 175 12.05 4.08 8.74
CA LEU A 175 11.56 3.32 7.60
C LEU A 175 12.12 3.84 6.27
N LEU A 176 12.16 5.17 6.11
CA LEU A 176 12.68 5.81 4.89
C LEU A 176 14.21 5.76 4.83
N ARG A 177 14.89 5.96 5.97
CA ARG A 177 16.34 5.98 6.05
C ARG A 177 16.96 4.65 5.61
N LEU A 178 16.46 3.50 6.08
CA LEU A 178 16.98 2.20 5.68
C LEU A 178 16.97 1.98 4.16
N TRP A 179 15.98 2.53 3.48
CA TRP A 179 15.90 2.47 2.03
C TRP A 179 16.90 3.43 1.36
N ARG A 180 16.99 4.68 1.85
CA ARG A 180 17.92 5.70 1.36
C ARG A 180 19.38 5.28 1.56
N ASP A 181 19.73 4.73 2.72
CA ASP A 181 21.08 4.25 3.06
C ASP A 181 21.54 3.10 2.12
N SER A 182 20.61 2.41 1.48
CA SER A 182 20.92 1.39 0.47
C SER A 182 20.97 1.95 -0.97
N GLY A 183 21.02 3.27 -1.14
CA GLY A 183 21.13 3.94 -2.44
C GLY A 183 19.81 4.15 -3.17
N GLY A 184 18.66 3.92 -2.51
CA GLY A 184 17.34 4.14 -3.11
C GLY A 184 16.74 5.51 -2.78
N ILE A 185 15.63 5.83 -3.44
CA ILE A 185 14.81 7.02 -3.16
C ILE A 185 13.61 6.58 -2.32
N ALA A 186 13.29 7.32 -1.26
CA ALA A 186 12.14 7.01 -0.43
C ALA A 186 11.38 8.26 0.00
N ILE A 187 10.05 8.24 -0.10
CA ILE A 187 9.16 9.26 0.46
C ILE A 187 8.08 8.61 1.32
N GLY A 188 7.67 9.33 2.36
CA GLY A 188 6.54 8.98 3.21
C GLY A 188 5.44 10.02 3.08
N ILE A 189 4.20 9.57 2.98
CA ILE A 189 3.02 10.42 2.83
C ILE A 189 1.98 9.97 3.86
N VAL A 190 1.45 10.91 4.64
CA VAL A 190 0.26 10.68 5.45
C VAL A 190 -0.93 11.35 4.78
N MET A 191 -1.90 10.54 4.39
CA MET A 191 -3.17 11.04 3.85
C MET A 191 -4.17 11.28 4.98
N HIS A 192 -4.87 12.39 4.89
CA HIS A 192 -5.91 12.80 5.84
C HIS A 192 -7.05 13.52 5.12
N VAL A 193 -8.19 13.67 5.79
CA VAL A 193 -9.31 14.50 5.36
C VAL A 193 -9.70 15.36 6.57
N ASP A 194 -9.46 16.67 6.47
CA ASP A 194 -9.69 17.56 7.61
C ASP A 194 -11.19 17.82 7.85
N ASP A 195 -11.98 17.95 6.79
CA ASP A 195 -13.43 18.10 6.88
C ASP A 195 -14.10 16.77 7.25
N GLU A 196 -14.80 16.74 8.39
CA GLU A 196 -15.47 15.55 8.92
C GLU A 196 -16.62 15.07 8.03
N ASN A 197 -17.36 16.01 7.40
CA ASN A 197 -18.47 15.66 6.52
C ASN A 197 -17.96 15.01 5.24
N LEU A 198 -16.87 15.54 4.66
CA LEU A 198 -16.22 14.95 3.50
C LEU A 198 -15.64 13.58 3.85
N HIS A 199 -15.03 13.43 5.03
CA HIS A 199 -14.52 12.12 5.48
C HIS A 199 -15.67 11.11 5.64
N THR A 200 -16.77 11.52 6.23
CA THR A 200 -17.98 10.70 6.34
C THR A 200 -18.52 10.29 4.97
N ASN A 201 -18.54 11.20 4.00
CA ASN A 201 -18.97 10.90 2.64
C ASN A 201 -18.04 9.88 1.96
N PHE A 202 -16.73 10.00 2.11
CA PHE A 202 -15.77 9.02 1.59
C PHE A 202 -15.97 7.62 2.18
N LEU A 203 -16.32 7.55 3.48
CA LEU A 203 -16.65 6.28 4.13
C LEU A 203 -17.93 5.68 3.56
N LYS A 204 -18.96 6.48 3.29
CA LYS A 204 -20.22 6.03 2.67
C LYS A 204 -20.03 5.58 1.24
N GLU A 205 -19.31 6.35 0.41
CA GLU A 205 -19.04 6.03 -0.99
C GLU A 205 -18.26 4.72 -1.14
N ARG A 206 -17.25 4.50 -0.29
CA ARG A 206 -16.49 3.25 -0.29
C ARG A 206 -17.38 2.03 -0.11
N GLU A 207 -18.42 2.13 0.71
CA GLU A 207 -19.30 1.01 1.04
C GLU A 207 -20.42 0.80 0.03
N SER A 208 -20.75 1.80 -0.81
CA SER A 208 -21.71 1.63 -1.91
C SER A 208 -21.27 0.57 -2.94
N HIS A 209 -19.96 0.27 -2.96
CA HIS A 209 -19.34 -0.73 -3.83
C HIS A 209 -18.90 -2.01 -3.10
N SER A 210 -19.23 -2.17 -1.81
CA SER A 210 -18.83 -3.31 -1.01
C SER A 210 -20.03 -3.88 -0.23
N PHE A 211 -19.92 -5.15 0.19
CA PHE A 211 -20.94 -5.79 1.05
C PHE A 211 -20.81 -5.38 2.54
N ARG A 212 -19.96 -4.39 2.87
CA ARG A 212 -19.75 -3.95 4.24
C ARG A 212 -20.76 -2.87 4.60
N ASN A 213 -21.20 -2.82 5.85
CA ASN A 213 -22.14 -1.81 6.33
C ASN A 213 -21.40 -0.51 6.68
N ALA A 214 -21.79 0.62 6.07
CA ALA A 214 -21.26 1.96 6.34
C ALA A 214 -21.42 2.39 7.80
N ASP A 215 -22.49 1.97 8.49
CA ASP A 215 -22.78 2.35 9.86
C ASP A 215 -21.65 1.99 10.84
N ARG A 216 -20.93 0.87 10.55
CA ARG A 216 -19.77 0.46 11.35
C ARG A 216 -18.64 1.51 11.33
N TYR A 217 -18.41 2.16 10.22
CA TYR A 217 -17.39 3.19 10.10
C TYR A 217 -17.85 4.51 10.66
N ILE A 218 -19.13 4.86 10.46
CA ILE A 218 -19.72 6.09 10.96
C ILE A 218 -19.75 6.07 12.50
N SER A 219 -20.15 4.96 13.10
CA SER A 219 -20.14 4.81 14.56
C SER A 219 -18.72 4.85 15.16
N ALA A 220 -17.71 4.47 14.40
CA ALA A 220 -16.30 4.49 14.80
C ALA A 220 -15.58 5.79 14.37
N LEU A 221 -16.26 6.74 13.73
CA LEU A 221 -15.63 7.94 13.17
C LEU A 221 -14.79 8.72 14.20
N PRO A 222 -15.22 8.93 15.46
CA PRO A 222 -14.37 9.61 16.45
C PRO A 222 -13.03 8.91 16.66
N ARG A 223 -13.03 7.58 16.70
CA ARG A 223 -11.79 6.79 16.83
C ARG A 223 -10.92 6.88 15.59
N ILE A 224 -11.53 6.82 14.41
CA ILE A 224 -10.84 6.96 13.12
C ILE A 224 -10.17 8.33 13.03
N ARG A 225 -10.83 9.39 13.49
CA ARG A 225 -10.28 10.75 13.51
C ARG A 225 -9.14 10.90 14.52
N SER A 226 -9.25 10.33 15.71
CA SER A 226 -8.14 10.32 16.68
C SER A 226 -6.88 9.65 16.13
N ILE A 227 -7.05 8.55 15.38
CA ILE A 227 -5.95 7.88 14.67
C ILE A 227 -5.38 8.80 13.59
N GLN A 228 -6.23 9.48 12.82
CA GLN A 228 -5.79 10.42 11.78
C GLN A 228 -4.94 11.55 12.37
N ASP A 229 -5.40 12.16 13.46
CA ASP A 229 -4.69 13.27 14.10
C ASP A 229 -3.32 12.82 14.62
N THR A 230 -3.27 11.63 15.22
CA THR A 230 -2.00 11.02 15.64
C THR A 230 -1.07 10.75 14.45
N LEU A 231 -1.59 10.26 13.34
CA LEU A 231 -0.79 10.03 12.13
C LEU A 231 -0.25 11.35 11.56
N LYS A 232 -1.03 12.44 11.57
CA LYS A 232 -0.57 13.78 11.16
C LYS A 232 0.58 14.27 12.04
N GLU A 233 0.45 14.13 13.36
CA GLU A 233 1.51 14.54 14.30
C GLU A 233 2.77 13.68 14.13
N LYS A 234 2.65 12.36 13.97
CA LYS A 234 3.79 11.49 13.69
C LYS A 234 4.45 11.81 12.34
N ALA A 235 3.69 12.20 11.33
CA ALA A 235 4.23 12.66 10.06
C ALA A 235 5.11 13.90 10.24
N ARG A 236 4.63 14.89 11.02
CA ARG A 236 5.39 16.10 11.33
C ARG A 236 6.72 15.80 12.04
N ILE A 237 6.69 14.88 13.02
CA ILE A 237 7.88 14.46 13.76
C ILE A 237 8.89 13.69 12.89
N ALA A 238 8.37 12.84 11.98
CA ALA A 238 9.19 11.97 11.13
C ALA A 238 9.59 12.61 9.79
N ASP A 239 9.23 13.87 9.57
CA ASP A 239 9.43 14.61 8.30
C ASP A 239 8.83 13.90 7.09
N TRP A 240 7.59 13.41 7.27
CA TRP A 240 6.77 12.88 6.19
C TRP A 240 5.84 13.95 5.63
N HIS A 241 5.56 13.89 4.34
CA HIS A 241 4.59 14.76 3.71
C HIS A 241 3.16 14.46 4.17
N THR A 242 2.31 15.48 4.20
CA THR A 242 0.86 15.33 4.47
C THR A 242 0.05 15.72 3.24
N LEU A 243 -1.02 14.97 2.95
CA LEU A 243 -1.87 15.17 1.79
C LEU A 243 -3.34 15.04 2.14
N ASP A 244 -4.09 16.13 1.99
CA ASP A 244 -5.55 16.11 1.98
C ASP A 244 -6.05 16.11 0.52
N PRO A 245 -6.63 15.00 0.03
CA PRO A 245 -7.08 14.89 -1.35
C PRO A 245 -8.30 15.76 -1.66
N THR A 246 -8.97 16.31 -0.64
CA THR A 246 -10.16 17.15 -0.80
C THR A 246 -9.79 18.63 -1.03
N MET A 247 -8.65 19.07 -0.51
CA MET A 247 -8.22 20.46 -0.51
C MET A 247 -7.44 20.85 -1.75
N VAL A 248 -6.92 19.90 -2.50
CA VAL A 248 -5.94 20.17 -3.56
C VAL A 248 -6.39 19.59 -4.88
N LYS A 249 -6.67 20.47 -5.83
CA LYS A 249 -6.62 20.09 -7.25
C LYS A 249 -5.18 19.68 -7.52
N GLY A 250 -4.95 18.40 -7.88
CA GLY A 250 -3.62 17.96 -8.21
C GLY A 250 -2.87 17.24 -7.08
N SER A 251 -3.56 16.36 -6.34
CA SER A 251 -2.88 15.49 -5.36
C SER A 251 -1.71 14.72 -5.98
N LEU A 252 -1.84 14.32 -7.24
CA LEU A 252 -0.79 13.60 -7.96
C LEU A 252 0.39 14.51 -8.30
N GLU A 253 0.14 15.75 -8.72
CA GLU A 253 1.17 16.76 -8.99
C GLU A 253 2.01 17.07 -7.75
N ARG A 254 1.40 17.08 -6.56
CA ARG A 254 2.15 17.26 -5.31
C ARG A 254 3.05 16.07 -5.04
N VAL A 255 2.57 14.86 -5.24
CA VAL A 255 3.40 13.64 -5.08
C VAL A 255 4.53 13.63 -6.09
N ASN A 256 4.28 14.02 -7.34
CA ASN A 256 5.29 14.15 -8.37
C ASN A 256 6.37 15.15 -7.95
N HIS A 257 5.97 16.31 -7.42
CA HIS A 257 6.91 17.31 -6.92
C HIS A 257 7.79 16.76 -5.78
N TRP A 258 7.22 15.99 -4.84
CA TRP A 258 8.01 15.38 -3.76
C TRP A 258 8.99 14.31 -4.27
N LEU A 259 8.56 13.53 -5.26
CA LEU A 259 9.45 12.56 -5.92
C LEU A 259 10.59 13.26 -6.67
N ASP A 260 10.31 14.38 -7.37
CA ASP A 260 11.32 15.19 -8.06
C ASP A 260 12.33 15.78 -7.07
N LEU A 261 11.86 16.29 -5.91
CA LEU A 261 12.75 16.78 -4.86
C LEU A 261 13.67 15.68 -4.35
N ALA A 262 13.09 14.52 -3.98
CA ALA A 262 13.85 13.38 -3.48
C ALA A 262 14.85 12.84 -4.52
N TRP A 263 14.47 12.86 -5.81
CA TRP A 263 15.38 12.53 -6.91
C TRP A 263 16.54 13.52 -7.03
N ASN A 264 16.27 14.82 -6.96
CA ASN A 264 17.30 15.84 -7.03
C ASN A 264 18.28 15.77 -5.85
N GLU A 265 17.80 15.44 -4.64
CA GLU A 265 18.64 15.19 -3.46
C GLU A 265 19.53 13.96 -3.66
N TRP A 266 18.95 12.87 -4.15
CA TRP A 266 19.70 11.64 -4.44
C TRP A 266 20.83 11.90 -5.44
N ARG A 267 20.56 12.65 -6.52
CA ARG A 267 21.58 13.02 -7.55
C ARG A 267 22.74 13.88 -7.01
N LYS A 268 22.53 14.65 -5.95
CA LYS A 268 23.60 15.46 -5.32
C LYS A 268 24.52 14.63 -4.44
N SER A 269 24.04 13.48 -3.98
CA SER A 269 24.76 12.62 -3.05
C SER A 269 25.41 11.39 -3.70
N HIS A 270 25.12 11.12 -4.97
CA HIS A 270 25.62 10.00 -5.78
C HIS A 270 26.14 10.48 -7.12
#